data_d93ee6ce29feb6b17fb86d23e5f14030
#
_entry.id   d93ee6ce29feb6b17fb86d23e5f14030
#
_cell.length_a   1.000
_cell.length_b   1.000
_cell.length_c   1.000
_cell.angle_alpha   90.00
_cell.angle_beta   90.00
_cell.angle_gamma   90.00
#
_symmetry.space_group_name_H-M   'P 1'
#
loop_
_entity.id
_entity.type
_entity.pdbx_description
1 polymer ?
#
loop_
_entity_poly.entity_id
_entity_poly.type
_entity_poly.pdbx_seq_one_letter_code
_entity_poly.pdbx_strand_id
1 'polypeptide(L)'
;MKKILRSKIKLILFSILIPAISFSSETDINGIWRISLQDGARTLIGDLEIEKEASGWTGYLEGGPVDIKVFGDNNIEIIADSRDVRGFIFDRRMIGTFDENDMSGTYQQEGAVAQKEEPGPWKAVRKSNSVKQSEQSNPFDISGTWAATQQLDFRKYTMSLTEEGENWLESYMPYYDQPDVRCESIGLPALITYSFPFEIIESEERYTMLYEYQSKVRRIWMKKDKPSEYMPPSRMGFSKGKWEGSTLVIKTNMLEKTIRDFRGELISENATIEERYSLSEDGQTLNAIIIVHDEENYKKAPIRRRQWVRNKATEIFPYTCDPDSFYIPMFQENKMQMYIDRSELRF
;
A
#
# COMPACT_ATOMS: atom_id res chain seq x y z
N MET A 1 72.82 -50.96 49.35
CA MET A 1 71.46 -50.80 49.88
C MET A 1 71.12 -49.29 49.80
N LYS A 2 70.36 -48.82 48.79
CA LYS A 2 69.94 -47.44 48.67
C LYS A 2 68.38 -47.43 48.62
N LYS A 3 67.75 -46.80 49.62
CA LYS A 3 66.31 -46.62 49.71
C LYS A 3 65.88 -45.47 48.76
N ILE A 4 65.00 -45.78 47.89
CA ILE A 4 64.36 -44.78 46.97
C ILE A 4 63.09 -44.22 47.65
N LEU A 5 63.14 -42.95 47.94
CA LEU A 5 62.00 -42.18 48.51
C LEU A 5 61.04 -41.81 47.41
N ARG A 6 59.81 -42.35 47.43
CA ARG A 6 58.77 -41.98 46.49
C ARG A 6 57.99 -40.74 47.01
N SER A 7 58.15 -39.59 46.34
CA SER A 7 57.36 -38.39 46.55
C SER A 7 56.03 -38.55 45.89
N LYS A 8 54.94 -38.39 46.64
CA LYS A 8 53.55 -38.31 46.10
C LYS A 8 53.23 -36.87 45.76
N ILE A 9 53.17 -36.55 44.49
CA ILE A 9 52.65 -35.28 43.99
C ILE A 9 51.13 -35.38 44.03
N LYS A 10 50.41 -34.55 44.84
CA LYS A 10 48.98 -34.34 44.80
C LYS A 10 48.69 -33.34 43.72
N LEU A 11 48.01 -33.78 42.63
CA LEU A 11 47.48 -32.95 41.60
C LEU A 11 46.19 -32.31 42.14
N ILE A 12 46.20 -31.00 42.39
CA ILE A 12 45.03 -30.23 42.74
C ILE A 12 44.40 -29.79 41.41
N LEU A 13 43.28 -30.43 41.01
CA LEU A 13 42.46 -29.95 39.92
C LEU A 13 41.71 -28.66 40.37
N PHE A 14 42.09 -27.52 39.84
CA PHE A 14 41.36 -26.30 39.96
C PHE A 14 40.27 -26.34 38.88
N SER A 15 39.01 -26.62 39.27
CA SER A 15 37.83 -26.49 38.41
C SER A 15 37.56 -24.99 38.20
N ILE A 16 37.94 -24.47 37.05
CA ILE A 16 37.54 -23.13 36.64
C ILE A 16 36.08 -23.25 36.19
N LEU A 17 35.15 -22.81 37.05
CA LEU A 17 33.76 -22.55 36.63
C LEU A 17 33.79 -21.33 35.71
N ILE A 18 33.70 -21.57 34.41
CA ILE A 18 33.41 -20.53 33.42
C ILE A 18 31.90 -20.26 33.54
N PRO A 19 31.45 -19.06 33.94
CA PRO A 19 30.02 -18.75 33.88
C PRO A 19 29.59 -18.89 32.42
N ALA A 20 28.60 -19.72 32.18
CA ALA A 20 27.93 -19.76 30.89
C ALA A 20 27.26 -18.39 30.70
N ILE A 21 27.85 -17.57 29.84
CA ILE A 21 27.21 -16.36 29.34
C ILE A 21 26.06 -16.87 28.45
N SER A 22 24.87 -16.89 29.01
CA SER A 22 23.66 -17.09 28.22
C SER A 22 23.56 -15.89 27.28
N PHE A 23 23.98 -16.05 26.04
CA PHE A 23 23.56 -15.17 24.97
C PHE A 23 22.05 -15.42 24.82
N SER A 24 21.21 -14.52 25.33
CA SER A 24 19.85 -14.42 24.90
C SER A 24 19.94 -14.12 23.41
N SER A 25 19.49 -15.04 22.56
CA SER A 25 19.36 -14.75 21.14
C SER A 25 18.28 -13.70 21.02
N GLU A 26 18.67 -12.50 20.60
CA GLU A 26 17.74 -11.45 20.24
C GLU A 26 16.73 -12.03 19.23
N THR A 27 15.45 -12.00 19.53
CA THR A 27 14.42 -12.53 18.63
C THR A 27 14.45 -11.74 17.33
N ASP A 28 14.66 -12.43 16.22
CA ASP A 28 14.74 -11.81 14.90
C ASP A 28 13.33 -11.48 14.40
N ILE A 29 13.03 -10.18 14.27
CA ILE A 29 11.76 -9.66 13.71
C ILE A 29 11.85 -9.32 12.23
N ASN A 30 12.99 -9.58 11.58
CA ASN A 30 13.17 -9.34 10.14
C ASN A 30 12.12 -10.12 9.32
N GLY A 31 11.50 -9.48 8.34
CA GLY A 31 10.55 -10.11 7.44
C GLY A 31 9.27 -9.34 7.21
N ILE A 32 8.29 -10.01 6.61
CA ILE A 32 7.00 -9.42 6.27
C ILE A 32 5.94 -9.90 7.27
N TRP A 33 5.20 -8.97 7.80
CA TRP A 33 4.17 -9.18 8.80
C TRP A 33 2.81 -8.69 8.29
N ARG A 34 1.76 -9.51 8.42
CA ARG A 34 0.39 -9.07 8.20
C ARG A 34 -0.09 -8.36 9.47
N ILE A 35 -0.13 -7.03 9.43
CA ILE A 35 -0.58 -6.21 10.55
C ILE A 35 -2.07 -5.89 10.42
N SER A 36 -2.78 -5.91 11.53
CA SER A 36 -4.17 -5.44 11.65
C SER A 36 -4.34 -4.56 12.87
N LEU A 37 -5.16 -3.52 12.72
CA LEU A 37 -5.39 -2.49 13.71
C LEU A 37 -6.89 -2.22 13.79
N GLN A 38 -7.45 -2.26 15.00
CA GLN A 38 -8.87 -2.02 15.23
C GLN A 38 -9.11 -0.52 15.43
N ASP A 39 -9.80 0.11 14.49
CA ASP A 39 -10.17 1.52 14.50
C ASP A 39 -11.70 1.65 14.64
N GLY A 40 -12.18 1.70 15.87
CA GLY A 40 -13.60 1.63 16.18
C GLY A 40 -14.22 0.31 15.66
N ALA A 41 -15.22 0.42 14.80
CA ALA A 41 -15.87 -0.73 14.17
C ALA A 41 -15.11 -1.29 12.95
N ARG A 42 -13.96 -0.69 12.56
CA ARG A 42 -13.20 -1.04 11.36
C ARG A 42 -11.94 -1.80 11.75
N THR A 43 -11.53 -2.70 10.87
CA THR A 43 -10.20 -3.32 10.95
C THR A 43 -9.37 -2.84 9.77
N LEU A 44 -8.31 -2.09 10.03
CA LEU A 44 -7.31 -1.75 9.03
C LEU A 44 -6.34 -2.92 8.90
N ILE A 45 -6.01 -3.32 7.68
CA ILE A 45 -5.10 -4.42 7.40
C ILE A 45 -4.00 -3.94 6.46
N GLY A 46 -2.75 -4.33 6.74
CA GLY A 46 -1.62 -3.99 5.89
C GLY A 46 -0.50 -5.02 5.96
N ASP A 47 0.52 -4.84 5.12
CA ASP A 47 1.78 -5.55 5.22
C ASP A 47 2.85 -4.59 5.78
N LEU A 48 3.43 -5.00 6.90
CA LEU A 48 4.56 -4.36 7.55
C LEU A 48 5.81 -5.16 7.20
N GLU A 49 6.74 -4.55 6.51
CA GLU A 49 8.04 -5.10 6.18
C GLU A 49 9.06 -4.55 7.17
N ILE A 50 9.81 -5.41 7.81
CA ILE A 50 10.85 -5.05 8.79
C ILE A 50 12.18 -5.58 8.30
N GLU A 51 13.19 -4.72 8.30
CA GLU A 51 14.56 -5.05 7.90
C GLU A 51 15.54 -4.63 9.01
N LYS A 52 16.56 -5.46 9.26
CA LYS A 52 17.62 -5.13 10.18
C LYS A 52 18.78 -4.48 9.42
N GLU A 53 19.11 -3.28 9.81
CA GLU A 53 20.26 -2.54 9.28
C GLU A 53 21.38 -2.40 10.35
N ALA A 54 22.54 -1.92 9.93
CA ALA A 54 23.65 -1.68 10.84
C ALA A 54 23.35 -0.65 11.94
N SER A 55 22.42 0.30 11.65
CA SER A 55 21.99 1.36 12.56
C SER A 55 20.81 1.00 13.45
N GLY A 56 20.17 -0.16 13.25
CA GLY A 56 18.97 -0.58 13.96
C GLY A 56 17.94 -1.25 13.07
N TRP A 57 16.68 -1.06 13.40
CA TRP A 57 15.55 -1.59 12.65
C TRP A 57 14.93 -0.50 11.77
N THR A 58 14.65 -0.83 10.53
CA THR A 58 13.90 0.00 9.59
C THR A 58 12.68 -0.76 9.10
N GLY A 59 11.65 -0.06 8.65
CA GLY A 59 10.47 -0.74 8.15
C GLY A 59 9.61 0.08 7.22
N TYR A 60 8.72 -0.64 6.54
CA TYR A 60 7.76 -0.06 5.61
C TYR A 60 6.37 -0.66 5.86
N LEU A 61 5.38 0.18 6.06
CA LEU A 61 3.98 -0.22 6.13
C LEU A 61 3.28 0.17 4.83
N GLU A 62 2.85 -0.83 4.02
CA GLU A 62 2.24 -0.61 2.71
C GLU A 62 3.09 0.29 1.79
N GLY A 63 4.42 0.16 1.88
CA GLY A 63 5.39 0.95 1.10
C GLY A 63 5.76 2.31 1.69
N GLY A 64 5.08 2.77 2.73
CA GLY A 64 5.46 3.99 3.43
C GLY A 64 6.40 3.72 4.60
N PRO A 65 7.43 4.55 4.84
CA PRO A 65 8.41 4.33 5.90
C PRO A 65 7.76 4.35 7.29
N VAL A 66 8.32 3.59 8.22
CA VAL A 66 7.96 3.62 9.63
C VAL A 66 9.21 3.59 10.47
N ASP A 67 9.19 4.32 11.58
CA ASP A 67 10.23 4.22 12.59
C ASP A 67 9.96 3.01 13.48
N ILE A 68 10.99 2.16 13.67
CA ILE A 68 10.90 0.96 14.51
C ILE A 68 11.94 1.04 15.60
N LYS A 69 11.51 0.87 16.84
CA LYS A 69 12.37 0.75 18.00
C LYS A 69 12.05 -0.53 18.73
N VAL A 70 13.08 -1.31 19.00
CA VAL A 70 13.04 -2.50 19.85
C VAL A 70 13.71 -2.17 21.16
N PHE A 71 13.10 -2.50 22.28
CA PHE A 71 13.62 -2.21 23.60
C PHE A 71 13.29 -3.33 24.59
N GLY A 72 14.18 -3.55 25.56
CA GLY A 72 14.12 -4.75 26.40
C GLY A 72 14.27 -6.02 25.58
N ASP A 73 13.70 -7.11 26.06
CA ASP A 73 13.88 -8.42 25.41
C ASP A 73 12.91 -8.63 24.24
N ASN A 74 11.70 -8.06 24.30
CA ASN A 74 10.62 -8.32 23.33
C ASN A 74 9.60 -7.19 23.20
N ASN A 75 9.97 -5.94 23.47
CA ASN A 75 9.07 -4.82 23.28
C ASN A 75 9.39 -4.10 21.97
N ILE A 76 8.34 -3.61 21.31
CA ILE A 76 8.44 -2.91 20.03
C ILE A 76 7.59 -1.64 20.05
N GLU A 77 8.13 -0.59 19.47
CA GLU A 77 7.42 0.63 19.11
C GLU A 77 7.52 0.84 17.61
N ILE A 78 6.38 1.08 16.97
CA ILE A 78 6.30 1.37 15.54
C ILE A 78 5.58 2.71 15.40
N ILE A 79 6.22 3.68 14.76
CA ILE A 79 5.64 4.99 14.49
C ILE A 79 5.43 5.13 12.98
N ALA A 80 4.19 5.37 12.60
CA ALA A 80 3.80 5.56 11.22
C ALA A 80 3.26 6.97 11.03
N ASP A 81 4.02 7.80 10.33
CA ASP A 81 3.58 9.14 9.94
C ASP A 81 2.38 9.05 9.00
N SER A 82 1.43 9.92 9.20
CA SER A 82 0.24 10.03 8.37
C SER A 82 -0.09 11.50 8.12
N ARG A 83 -0.69 11.78 6.97
CA ARG A 83 -1.17 13.12 6.60
C ARG A 83 -2.63 13.02 6.17
N ASP A 84 -3.51 13.86 6.69
CA ASP A 84 -4.90 13.91 6.23
C ASP A 84 -5.01 14.62 4.87
N VAL A 85 -6.20 14.57 4.26
CA VAL A 85 -6.49 15.20 2.95
C VAL A 85 -6.26 16.71 2.93
N ARG A 86 -6.19 17.35 4.09
CA ARG A 86 -5.92 18.77 4.24
C ARG A 86 -4.44 19.08 4.47
N GLY A 87 -3.60 18.05 4.51
CA GLY A 87 -2.16 18.16 4.73
C GLY A 87 -1.72 18.18 6.20
N PHE A 88 -2.62 17.99 7.17
CA PHE A 88 -2.24 17.88 8.57
C PHE A 88 -1.54 16.56 8.86
N ILE A 89 -0.40 16.63 9.50
CA ILE A 89 0.42 15.47 9.88
C ILE A 89 -0.02 14.98 11.26
N PHE A 90 -0.14 13.67 11.39
CA PHE A 90 -0.34 12.98 12.67
C PHE A 90 0.36 11.62 12.64
N ASP A 91 0.76 11.15 13.81
CA ASP A 91 1.47 9.89 13.96
C ASP A 91 0.52 8.82 14.49
N ARG A 92 0.69 7.59 14.02
CA ARG A 92 0.18 6.40 14.68
C ARG A 92 1.32 5.73 15.39
N ARG A 93 1.28 5.81 16.71
CA ARG A 93 2.23 5.15 17.58
C ARG A 93 1.65 3.83 18.04
N MET A 94 2.27 2.74 17.67
CA MET A 94 1.92 1.37 18.03
C MET A 94 2.97 0.82 18.99
N ILE A 95 2.55 0.47 20.21
CA ILE A 95 3.43 -0.08 21.25
C ILE A 95 2.93 -1.46 21.59
N GLY A 96 3.85 -2.42 21.72
CA GLY A 96 3.48 -3.79 22.02
C GLY A 96 4.65 -4.71 22.29
N THR A 97 4.37 -5.99 22.26
CA THR A 97 5.34 -7.05 22.41
C THR A 97 5.37 -7.92 21.16
N PHE A 98 6.47 -8.64 20.97
CA PHE A 98 6.66 -9.56 19.85
C PHE A 98 7.28 -10.88 20.30
N ASP A 99 7.03 -11.91 19.52
CA ASP A 99 7.78 -13.17 19.51
C ASP A 99 8.17 -13.52 18.06
N GLU A 100 8.55 -14.77 17.81
CA GLU A 100 8.98 -15.21 16.48
C GLU A 100 7.90 -15.06 15.39
N ASN A 101 6.63 -15.18 15.75
CA ASN A 101 5.52 -15.28 14.79
C ASN A 101 4.43 -14.23 14.97
N ASP A 102 4.32 -13.66 16.16
CA ASP A 102 3.23 -12.76 16.53
C ASP A 102 3.76 -11.46 17.16
N MET A 103 3.04 -10.37 16.88
CA MET A 103 3.18 -9.09 17.59
C MET A 103 1.80 -8.62 18.00
N SER A 104 1.69 -7.96 19.16
CA SER A 104 0.43 -7.35 19.59
C SER A 104 0.64 -6.24 20.60
N GLY A 105 -0.33 -5.33 20.65
CA GLY A 105 -0.27 -4.20 21.58
C GLY A 105 -1.42 -3.23 21.39
N THR A 106 -1.15 -1.98 21.75
CA THR A 106 -2.10 -0.87 21.59
C THR A 106 -1.51 0.21 20.69
N TYR A 107 -2.37 0.90 19.98
CA TYR A 107 -1.99 2.09 19.20
C TYR A 107 -2.77 3.30 19.67
N GLN A 108 -2.21 4.47 19.41
CA GLN A 108 -2.88 5.77 19.55
C GLN A 108 -2.46 6.69 18.41
N GLN A 109 -3.30 7.70 18.15
CA GLN A 109 -2.97 8.78 17.22
C GLN A 109 -2.41 9.98 18.00
N GLU A 110 -1.30 10.54 17.53
CA GLU A 110 -0.65 11.70 18.11
C GLU A 110 -0.52 12.80 17.05
N GLY A 111 -0.75 14.06 17.43
CA GLY A 111 -0.59 15.22 16.55
C GLY A 111 -1.70 16.26 16.69
N ALA A 112 -1.54 17.40 15.99
CA ALA A 112 -2.38 18.59 16.15
C ALA A 112 -3.86 18.40 15.77
N VAL A 113 -4.18 17.35 15.03
CA VAL A 113 -5.54 17.04 14.52
C VAL A 113 -6.02 15.68 15.02
N ALA A 114 -5.21 14.99 15.82
CA ALA A 114 -5.64 13.76 16.46
C ALA A 114 -6.87 14.05 17.31
N GLN A 115 -8.03 13.57 16.88
CA GLN A 115 -9.16 13.47 17.79
C GLN A 115 -8.68 12.59 18.95
N LYS A 116 -9.09 12.90 20.18
CA LYS A 116 -8.83 12.02 21.33
C LYS A 116 -9.57 10.70 21.09
N GLU A 117 -8.95 9.83 20.31
CA GLU A 117 -9.41 8.45 20.16
C GLU A 117 -8.85 7.63 21.32
N GLU A 118 -9.68 6.77 21.88
CA GLU A 118 -9.20 5.81 22.87
C GLU A 118 -8.19 4.86 22.18
N PRO A 119 -7.11 4.49 22.88
CA PRO A 119 -6.14 3.54 22.33
C PRO A 119 -6.81 2.26 21.88
N GLY A 120 -6.57 1.86 20.64
CA GLY A 120 -7.12 0.64 20.06
C GLY A 120 -6.12 -0.51 20.04
N PRO A 121 -6.55 -1.76 19.94
CA PRO A 121 -5.66 -2.91 19.80
C PRO A 121 -5.09 -3.00 18.37
N TRP A 122 -3.85 -3.49 18.28
CA TRP A 122 -3.24 -3.93 17.05
C TRP A 122 -2.58 -5.29 17.22
N LYS A 123 -2.42 -6.02 16.14
CA LYS A 123 -1.67 -7.28 16.07
C LYS A 123 -1.01 -7.44 14.71
N ALA A 124 0.10 -8.17 14.67
CA ALA A 124 0.72 -8.59 13.44
C ALA A 124 1.12 -10.07 13.52
N VAL A 125 1.02 -10.76 12.41
CA VAL A 125 1.39 -12.17 12.27
C VAL A 125 2.41 -12.29 11.14
N ARG A 126 3.49 -13.02 11.37
CA ARG A 126 4.54 -13.24 10.38
C ARG A 126 3.97 -13.96 9.16
N LYS A 127 4.19 -13.41 7.98
CA LYS A 127 3.82 -14.08 6.72
C LYS A 127 4.82 -15.20 6.43
N SER A 128 4.32 -16.42 6.34
CA SER A 128 5.14 -17.52 5.82
C SER A 128 5.25 -17.36 4.30
N ASN A 129 6.44 -17.60 3.75
CA ASN A 129 6.67 -17.60 2.29
C ASN A 129 5.96 -18.73 1.54
N SER A 130 5.20 -19.57 2.23
CA SER A 130 4.43 -20.66 1.64
C SER A 130 2.99 -20.22 1.36
N VAL A 131 2.78 -19.49 0.28
CA VAL A 131 1.48 -19.52 -0.39
C VAL A 131 1.36 -20.90 -1.00
N LYS A 132 0.67 -21.81 -0.33
CA LYS A 132 0.15 -23.01 -0.98
C LYS A 132 -0.84 -22.53 -2.03
N GLN A 133 -0.41 -22.46 -3.28
CA GLN A 133 -1.31 -22.38 -4.42
C GLN A 133 -2.17 -23.64 -4.40
N SER A 134 -3.40 -23.52 -3.94
CA SER A 134 -4.40 -24.54 -4.23
C SER A 134 -4.70 -24.42 -5.72
N GLU A 135 -4.36 -25.43 -6.48
CA GLU A 135 -4.82 -25.60 -7.86
C GLU A 135 -6.33 -25.80 -7.85
N GLN A 136 -7.08 -24.74 -7.73
CA GLN A 136 -8.52 -24.75 -7.93
C GLN A 136 -8.80 -24.18 -9.30
N SER A 137 -9.24 -25.05 -10.20
CA SER A 137 -9.38 -24.87 -11.64
C SER A 137 -10.60 -24.04 -12.06
N ASN A 138 -11.25 -23.32 -11.17
CA ASN A 138 -12.40 -22.49 -11.52
C ASN A 138 -12.31 -21.14 -10.81
N PRO A 139 -11.94 -20.05 -11.54
CA PRO A 139 -11.90 -18.73 -10.96
C PRO A 139 -13.32 -18.32 -10.54
N PHE A 140 -13.43 -17.66 -9.40
CA PHE A 140 -14.69 -17.10 -8.94
C PHE A 140 -15.19 -16.06 -9.94
N ASP A 141 -16.51 -16.06 -10.17
CA ASP A 141 -17.17 -15.03 -10.97
C ASP A 141 -17.12 -13.68 -10.26
N ILE A 142 -16.31 -12.76 -10.79
CA ILE A 142 -16.20 -11.38 -10.30
C ILE A 142 -17.14 -10.42 -11.05
N SER A 143 -17.95 -10.89 -11.98
CA SER A 143 -18.88 -10.04 -12.74
C SER A 143 -19.97 -9.44 -11.85
N GLY A 144 -20.60 -8.37 -12.32
CA GLY A 144 -21.67 -7.65 -11.63
C GLY A 144 -21.23 -6.35 -10.98
N THR A 145 -22.13 -5.75 -10.20
CA THR A 145 -21.96 -4.42 -9.63
C THR A 145 -21.37 -4.49 -8.23
N TRP A 146 -20.41 -3.61 -7.98
CA TRP A 146 -19.63 -3.54 -6.78
C TRP A 146 -19.71 -2.16 -6.15
N ALA A 147 -20.17 -2.08 -4.90
CA ALA A 147 -20.20 -0.86 -4.12
C ALA A 147 -18.99 -0.78 -3.20
N ALA A 148 -18.34 0.38 -3.15
CA ALA A 148 -17.20 0.57 -2.28
C ALA A 148 -17.60 0.45 -0.81
N THR A 149 -16.78 -0.26 -0.04
CA THR A 149 -16.87 -0.27 1.42
C THR A 149 -16.02 0.84 2.01
N GLN A 150 -16.02 0.91 3.33
CA GLN A 150 -15.02 1.71 4.02
C GLN A 150 -13.61 1.16 3.73
N GLN A 151 -12.68 2.08 3.58
CA GLN A 151 -11.30 1.76 3.25
C GLN A 151 -10.67 0.85 4.31
N LEU A 152 -10.08 -0.27 3.89
CA LEU A 152 -9.41 -1.24 4.76
C LEU A 152 -7.90 -1.04 4.85
N ASP A 153 -7.36 -0.04 4.20
CA ASP A 153 -5.93 0.23 4.22
C ASP A 153 -5.55 1.19 5.35
N PHE A 154 -4.31 1.09 5.75
CA PHE A 154 -3.70 2.14 6.54
C PHE A 154 -3.65 3.40 5.69
N ARG A 155 -4.33 4.47 6.10
CA ARG A 155 -4.28 5.76 5.42
C ARG A 155 -2.91 6.39 5.62
N LYS A 156 -1.91 5.83 4.95
CA LYS A 156 -0.59 6.43 4.88
C LYS A 156 -0.55 7.41 3.73
N TYR A 157 -0.15 8.60 4.07
CA TYR A 157 0.01 9.69 3.13
C TYR A 157 1.47 9.99 2.85
N THR A 158 2.36 9.48 3.69
CA THR A 158 3.80 9.60 3.48
C THR A 158 4.28 8.35 2.77
N MET A 159 4.75 8.51 1.55
CA MET A 159 5.37 7.46 0.77
C MET A 159 6.89 7.57 0.87
N SER A 160 7.60 6.50 0.57
CA SER A 160 9.05 6.52 0.43
C SER A 160 9.40 7.08 -0.95
N LEU A 161 9.49 8.41 -1.05
CA LEU A 161 9.72 9.10 -2.31
C LEU A 161 11.21 9.21 -2.65
N THR A 162 11.53 9.26 -3.93
CA THR A 162 12.82 9.73 -4.43
C THR A 162 12.91 11.25 -4.29
N GLU A 163 14.08 11.81 -4.55
CA GLU A 163 14.25 13.28 -4.61
C GLU A 163 13.31 13.92 -5.65
N GLU A 164 13.14 13.28 -6.80
CA GLU A 164 12.21 13.73 -7.85
C GLU A 164 10.76 13.75 -7.33
N GLY A 165 10.33 12.66 -6.70
CA GLY A 165 8.99 12.57 -6.12
C GLY A 165 8.74 13.57 -5.00
N GLU A 166 9.74 13.86 -4.16
CA GLU A 166 9.67 14.87 -3.11
C GLU A 166 9.55 16.29 -3.72
N ASN A 167 10.42 16.64 -4.67
CA ASN A 167 10.41 17.95 -5.36
C ASN A 167 9.06 18.21 -6.06
N TRP A 168 8.52 17.18 -6.72
CA TRP A 168 7.18 17.28 -7.28
C TRP A 168 6.14 17.58 -6.22
N LEU A 169 6.10 16.79 -5.13
CA LEU A 169 5.06 16.88 -4.10
C LEU A 169 5.10 18.20 -3.35
N GLU A 170 6.28 18.76 -3.08
CA GLU A 170 6.43 20.08 -2.47
C GLU A 170 5.80 21.21 -3.30
N SER A 171 5.86 21.08 -4.62
CA SER A 171 5.30 22.06 -5.55
C SER A 171 3.86 21.75 -5.96
N TYR A 172 3.26 20.65 -5.52
CA TYR A 172 1.90 20.25 -5.88
C TYR A 172 0.84 21.19 -5.30
N MET A 173 -0.04 21.66 -6.17
CA MET A 173 -1.16 22.51 -5.81
C MET A 173 -2.46 21.86 -6.30
N PRO A 174 -3.26 21.22 -5.41
CA PRO A 174 -4.42 20.42 -5.81
C PRO A 174 -5.37 21.12 -6.75
N TYR A 175 -5.62 22.41 -6.53
CA TYR A 175 -6.55 23.19 -7.35
C TYR A 175 -6.10 23.37 -8.80
N TYR A 176 -4.79 23.35 -9.06
CA TYR A 176 -4.25 23.55 -10.42
C TYR A 176 -3.80 22.24 -11.08
N ASP A 177 -3.25 21.33 -10.28
CA ASP A 177 -2.55 20.17 -10.82
C ASP A 177 -3.42 18.92 -10.87
N GLN A 178 -4.49 18.85 -10.06
CA GLN A 178 -5.37 17.69 -10.03
C GLN A 178 -6.26 17.65 -11.28
N PRO A 179 -6.21 16.57 -12.09
CA PRO A 179 -6.91 16.53 -13.38
C PRO A 179 -8.43 16.63 -13.28
N ASP A 180 -9.03 16.00 -12.28
CA ASP A 180 -10.49 15.91 -12.17
C ASP A 180 -11.17 17.23 -11.80
N VAL A 181 -10.45 18.20 -11.24
CA VAL A 181 -11.00 19.56 -11.05
C VAL A 181 -11.30 20.26 -12.37
N ARG A 182 -10.69 19.79 -13.48
CA ARG A 182 -10.89 20.28 -14.84
C ARG A 182 -11.71 19.33 -15.71
N CYS A 183 -12.33 18.32 -15.10
CA CYS A 183 -13.04 17.25 -15.81
C CYS A 183 -12.14 16.37 -16.70
N GLU A 184 -10.83 16.42 -16.52
CA GLU A 184 -9.91 15.50 -17.17
C GLU A 184 -9.88 14.14 -16.46
N SER A 185 -9.50 13.09 -17.19
CA SER A 185 -9.39 11.76 -16.59
C SER A 185 -8.35 11.74 -15.47
N ILE A 186 -8.75 11.28 -14.30
CA ILE A 186 -7.79 11.10 -13.21
C ILE A 186 -6.83 9.94 -13.49
N GLY A 187 -7.25 8.95 -14.28
CA GLY A 187 -6.43 7.80 -14.65
C GLY A 187 -6.27 6.76 -13.56
N LEU A 188 -5.37 5.82 -13.82
CA LEU A 188 -4.98 4.76 -12.88
C LEU A 188 -3.70 5.16 -12.13
N PRO A 189 -3.52 4.73 -10.87
CA PRO A 189 -4.43 3.91 -10.05
C PRO A 189 -5.52 4.73 -9.34
N ALA A 190 -5.51 6.07 -9.45
CA ALA A 190 -6.42 6.94 -8.71
C ALA A 190 -7.89 6.54 -8.84
N LEU A 191 -8.34 6.21 -10.06
CA LEU A 191 -9.71 5.79 -10.36
C LEU A 191 -10.17 4.61 -9.49
N ILE A 192 -9.29 3.62 -9.24
CA ILE A 192 -9.61 2.44 -8.43
C ILE A 192 -9.74 2.79 -6.95
N THR A 193 -9.09 3.86 -6.53
CA THR A 193 -9.04 4.25 -5.10
C THR A 193 -10.23 5.09 -4.67
N TYR A 194 -11.04 5.59 -5.60
CA TYR A 194 -12.24 6.35 -5.27
C TYR A 194 -13.38 5.46 -4.79
N SER A 195 -14.25 6.04 -3.97
CA SER A 195 -15.33 5.31 -3.30
C SER A 195 -16.62 5.28 -4.12
N PHE A 196 -16.51 5.27 -5.44
CA PHE A 196 -17.63 5.14 -6.35
C PHE A 196 -17.86 3.68 -6.72
N PRO A 197 -19.10 3.29 -7.04
CA PRO A 197 -19.40 1.95 -7.53
C PRO A 197 -18.83 1.73 -8.94
N PHE A 198 -18.66 0.45 -9.29
CA PHE A 198 -18.32 0.05 -10.64
C PHE A 198 -18.96 -1.31 -10.97
N GLU A 199 -19.11 -1.57 -12.26
CA GLU A 199 -19.59 -2.85 -12.77
C GLU A 199 -18.49 -3.57 -13.52
N ILE A 200 -18.38 -4.88 -13.31
CA ILE A 200 -17.50 -5.77 -14.06
C ILE A 200 -18.36 -6.61 -15.01
N ILE A 201 -18.06 -6.54 -16.30
CA ILE A 201 -18.68 -7.34 -17.36
C ILE A 201 -17.63 -8.29 -17.91
N GLU A 202 -17.90 -9.59 -17.81
CA GLU A 202 -17.04 -10.62 -18.37
C GLU A 202 -17.41 -10.88 -19.84
N SER A 203 -16.38 -11.09 -20.64
CA SER A 203 -16.51 -11.61 -22.00
C SER A 203 -15.37 -12.60 -22.27
N GLU A 204 -15.45 -13.36 -23.36
CA GLU A 204 -14.45 -14.36 -23.72
C GLU A 204 -13.02 -13.80 -23.85
N GLU A 205 -12.89 -12.54 -24.28
CA GLU A 205 -11.61 -11.90 -24.59
C GLU A 205 -11.08 -11.03 -23.45
N ARG A 206 -11.97 -10.52 -22.57
CA ARG A 206 -11.63 -9.49 -21.60
C ARG A 206 -12.67 -9.34 -20.52
N TYR A 207 -12.25 -8.73 -19.40
CA TYR A 207 -13.16 -8.04 -18.49
C TYR A 207 -13.28 -6.57 -18.89
N THR A 208 -14.48 -6.02 -18.77
CA THR A 208 -14.74 -4.59 -18.93
C THR A 208 -15.23 -4.03 -17.61
N MET A 209 -14.52 -3.07 -17.05
CA MET A 209 -14.94 -2.34 -15.85
C MET A 209 -15.55 -1.02 -16.26
N LEU A 210 -16.80 -0.80 -15.83
CA LEU A 210 -17.53 0.45 -16.00
C LEU A 210 -17.53 1.18 -14.65
N TYR A 211 -16.74 2.24 -14.54
CA TYR A 211 -16.69 3.05 -13.33
C TYR A 211 -17.73 4.17 -13.41
N GLU A 212 -18.50 4.37 -12.35
CA GLU A 212 -19.39 5.52 -12.21
C GLU A 212 -18.58 6.81 -12.26
N TYR A 213 -17.49 6.88 -11.48
CA TYR A 213 -16.66 8.07 -11.48
C TYR A 213 -16.09 8.38 -12.86
N GLN A 214 -16.37 9.60 -13.33
CA GLN A 214 -16.02 10.09 -14.67
C GLN A 214 -16.56 9.23 -15.84
N SER A 215 -17.53 8.34 -15.60
CA SER A 215 -18.08 7.41 -16.60
C SER A 215 -17.00 6.65 -17.39
N LYS A 216 -15.95 6.21 -16.68
CA LYS A 216 -14.77 5.58 -17.31
C LYS A 216 -15.00 4.12 -17.62
N VAL A 217 -14.52 3.73 -18.80
CA VAL A 217 -14.52 2.34 -19.26
C VAL A 217 -13.08 1.84 -19.31
N ARG A 218 -12.80 0.75 -18.62
CA ARG A 218 -11.51 0.07 -18.62
C ARG A 218 -11.63 -1.33 -19.21
N ARG A 219 -10.71 -1.71 -20.09
CA ARG A 219 -10.64 -3.03 -20.69
C ARG A 219 -9.43 -3.79 -20.17
N ILE A 220 -9.64 -4.95 -19.57
CA ILE A 220 -8.61 -5.83 -19.06
C ILE A 220 -8.56 -7.05 -19.98
N TRP A 221 -7.54 -7.12 -20.79
CA TRP A 221 -7.39 -8.15 -21.82
C TRP A 221 -6.90 -9.46 -21.21
N MET A 222 -7.62 -10.55 -21.47
CA MET A 222 -7.26 -11.88 -20.98
C MET A 222 -6.48 -12.67 -22.02
N LYS A 223 -6.78 -12.49 -23.31
CA LYS A 223 -6.16 -13.20 -24.42
C LYS A 223 -5.20 -12.35 -25.26
N LYS A 224 -5.22 -11.05 -25.12
CA LYS A 224 -4.37 -10.14 -25.87
C LYS A 224 -3.12 -9.80 -25.07
N ASP A 225 -1.92 -10.11 -25.59
CA ASP A 225 -0.64 -9.95 -24.90
C ASP A 225 -0.03 -8.55 -25.05
N LYS A 226 -0.33 -7.86 -26.14
CA LYS A 226 0.25 -6.56 -26.48
C LYS A 226 -0.83 -5.59 -26.92
N PRO A 227 -0.66 -4.30 -26.69
CA PRO A 227 -1.54 -3.28 -27.25
C PRO A 227 -1.47 -3.27 -28.77
N SER A 228 -2.35 -2.52 -29.43
CA SER A 228 -2.20 -2.19 -30.85
C SER A 228 -0.94 -1.38 -31.05
N GLU A 229 -0.26 -1.56 -32.17
CA GLU A 229 0.94 -0.80 -32.55
C GLU A 229 0.71 0.73 -32.54
N TYR A 230 -0.53 1.15 -32.80
CA TYR A 230 -0.91 2.55 -32.85
C TYR A 230 -1.55 3.07 -31.55
N MET A 231 -1.54 2.27 -30.48
CA MET A 231 -2.09 2.71 -29.20
C MET A 231 -1.10 3.66 -28.52
N PRO A 232 -1.44 4.93 -28.32
CA PRO A 232 -0.57 5.83 -27.56
C PRO A 232 -0.67 5.50 -26.05
N PRO A 233 0.31 5.91 -25.25
CA PRO A 233 0.16 5.99 -23.80
C PRO A 233 -1.12 6.77 -23.42
N SER A 234 -1.68 6.45 -22.28
CA SER A 234 -2.86 7.16 -21.75
C SER A 234 -2.90 7.05 -20.23
N ARG A 235 -3.68 7.89 -19.58
CA ARG A 235 -3.89 7.80 -18.12
C ARG A 235 -4.56 6.48 -17.67
N MET A 236 -5.16 5.72 -18.60
CA MET A 236 -5.73 4.40 -18.32
C MET A 236 -4.81 3.24 -18.72
N GLY A 237 -3.79 3.49 -19.51
CA GLY A 237 -2.81 2.52 -19.96
C GLY A 237 -3.39 1.33 -20.72
N PHE A 238 -2.57 0.30 -20.88
CA PHE A 238 -2.96 -1.01 -21.39
C PHE A 238 -2.93 -2.03 -20.25
N SER A 239 -4.08 -2.65 -19.98
CA SER A 239 -4.25 -3.62 -18.90
C SER A 239 -4.37 -5.03 -19.44
N LYS A 240 -3.48 -5.93 -18.97
CA LYS A 240 -3.54 -7.37 -19.24
C LYS A 240 -3.84 -8.11 -17.94
N GLY A 241 -4.82 -9.03 -17.98
CA GLY A 241 -5.19 -9.88 -16.87
C GLY A 241 -4.76 -11.34 -17.08
N LYS A 242 -4.55 -12.04 -15.99
CA LYS A 242 -4.41 -13.49 -15.92
C LYS A 242 -4.93 -13.99 -14.59
N TRP A 243 -5.46 -15.21 -14.56
CA TRP A 243 -5.80 -15.89 -13.33
C TRP A 243 -4.57 -16.63 -12.77
N GLU A 244 -4.31 -16.44 -11.48
CA GLU A 244 -3.33 -17.19 -10.68
C GLU A 244 -4.09 -17.88 -9.54
N GLY A 245 -4.49 -19.14 -9.74
CA GLY A 245 -5.44 -19.79 -8.85
C GLY A 245 -6.76 -19.03 -8.81
N SER A 246 -7.22 -18.63 -7.64
CA SER A 246 -8.43 -17.84 -7.43
C SER A 246 -8.21 -16.31 -7.45
N THR A 247 -7.03 -15.84 -7.85
CA THR A 247 -6.68 -14.42 -7.90
C THR A 247 -6.55 -13.95 -9.34
N LEU A 248 -7.32 -12.92 -9.72
CA LEU A 248 -7.12 -12.21 -10.98
C LEU A 248 -5.97 -11.20 -10.78
N VAL A 249 -4.88 -11.42 -11.49
CA VAL A 249 -3.72 -10.52 -11.52
C VAL A 249 -3.80 -9.67 -12.78
N ILE A 250 -3.77 -8.35 -12.60
CA ILE A 250 -3.82 -7.38 -13.71
C ILE A 250 -2.52 -6.58 -13.69
N LYS A 251 -1.85 -6.50 -14.85
CA LYS A 251 -0.71 -5.60 -15.05
C LYS A 251 -1.06 -4.54 -16.07
N THR A 252 -0.80 -3.28 -15.70
CA THR A 252 -1.04 -2.12 -16.56
C THR A 252 0.25 -1.37 -16.81
N ASN A 253 0.50 -1.07 -18.07
CA ASN A 253 1.63 -0.26 -18.56
C ASN A 253 1.13 0.76 -19.59
N MET A 254 2.03 1.43 -20.31
CA MET A 254 1.72 2.51 -21.26
C MET A 254 0.89 3.63 -20.62
N LEU A 255 1.29 4.01 -19.42
CA LEU A 255 0.68 5.11 -18.70
C LEU A 255 1.25 6.44 -19.19
N GLU A 256 0.44 7.48 -19.13
CA GLU A 256 0.91 8.86 -19.15
C GLU A 256 1.30 9.28 -17.74
N LYS A 257 2.23 10.20 -17.62
CA LYS A 257 2.54 10.89 -16.37
C LYS A 257 1.26 11.47 -15.76
N THR A 258 0.97 11.12 -14.50
CA THR A 258 -0.24 11.58 -13.78
C THR A 258 -0.03 11.46 -12.27
N ILE A 259 -1.02 11.86 -11.50
CA ILE A 259 -1.02 11.66 -10.06
C ILE A 259 -1.52 10.26 -9.67
N ARG A 260 -0.93 9.69 -8.62
CA ARG A 260 -1.32 8.40 -8.07
C ARG A 260 -2.69 8.44 -7.37
N ASP A 261 -2.97 9.53 -6.69
CA ASP A 261 -4.25 9.84 -6.06
C ASP A 261 -4.38 11.36 -5.81
N PHE A 262 -5.49 11.78 -5.18
CA PHE A 262 -5.80 13.19 -4.91
C PHE A 262 -4.80 13.90 -3.97
N ARG A 263 -3.83 13.21 -3.40
CA ARG A 263 -2.75 13.81 -2.58
C ARG A 263 -1.61 14.33 -3.42
N GLY A 264 -1.60 13.98 -4.70
CA GLY A 264 -0.68 14.52 -5.67
C GLY A 264 0.61 13.77 -5.86
N GLU A 265 0.83 12.63 -5.18
CA GLU A 265 2.02 11.84 -5.49
C GLU A 265 2.00 11.40 -6.95
N LEU A 266 3.14 11.57 -7.62
CA LEU A 266 3.27 11.37 -9.05
C LEU A 266 3.42 9.89 -9.40
N ILE A 267 3.00 9.52 -10.61
CA ILE A 267 3.49 8.34 -11.31
C ILE A 267 4.08 8.77 -12.65
N SER A 268 5.20 8.12 -13.03
CA SER A 268 5.88 8.37 -14.30
C SER A 268 5.21 7.60 -15.45
N GLU A 269 5.60 7.92 -16.67
CA GLU A 269 5.20 7.17 -17.87
C GLU A 269 5.82 5.76 -17.93
N ASN A 270 6.91 5.53 -17.18
CA ASN A 270 7.56 4.23 -17.04
C ASN A 270 6.94 3.36 -15.92
N ALA A 271 6.00 3.91 -15.18
CA ALA A 271 5.32 3.19 -14.11
C ALA A 271 4.56 1.98 -14.64
N THR A 272 4.50 0.93 -13.82
CA THR A 272 3.59 -0.19 -14.01
C THR A 272 2.72 -0.38 -12.77
N ILE A 273 1.47 -0.75 -12.97
CA ILE A 273 0.52 -1.01 -11.89
C ILE A 273 0.22 -2.51 -11.88
N GLU A 274 0.43 -3.16 -10.74
CA GLU A 274 -0.01 -4.52 -10.50
C GLU A 274 -1.22 -4.50 -9.56
N GLU A 275 -2.27 -5.18 -9.96
CA GLU A 275 -3.48 -5.33 -9.17
C GLU A 275 -3.78 -6.81 -8.98
N ARG A 276 -4.21 -7.19 -7.78
CA ARG A 276 -4.53 -8.56 -7.42
C ARG A 276 -5.93 -8.60 -6.81
N TYR A 277 -6.89 -9.12 -7.55
CA TYR A 277 -8.28 -9.22 -7.13
C TYR A 277 -8.61 -10.63 -6.65
N SER A 278 -9.30 -10.74 -5.53
CA SER A 278 -9.81 -12.01 -4.99
C SER A 278 -11.19 -11.83 -4.36
N LEU A 279 -12.03 -12.86 -4.46
CA LEU A 279 -13.31 -12.91 -3.78
C LEU A 279 -13.17 -13.50 -2.38
N SER A 280 -14.05 -13.08 -1.45
CA SER A 280 -14.33 -13.83 -0.24
C SER A 280 -14.95 -15.19 -0.56
N GLU A 281 -14.90 -16.12 0.40
CA GLU A 281 -15.43 -17.49 0.21
C GLU A 281 -16.94 -17.50 -0.15
N ASP A 282 -17.70 -16.54 0.34
CA ASP A 282 -19.14 -16.38 0.04
C ASP A 282 -19.40 -15.62 -1.28
N GLY A 283 -18.35 -15.14 -1.96
CA GLY A 283 -18.44 -14.38 -3.22
C GLY A 283 -19.05 -12.98 -3.08
N GLN A 284 -19.26 -12.49 -1.85
CA GLN A 284 -19.93 -11.20 -1.64
C GLN A 284 -18.97 -10.02 -1.50
N THR A 285 -17.69 -10.28 -1.26
CA THR A 285 -16.68 -9.25 -1.09
C THR A 285 -15.56 -9.41 -2.10
N LEU A 286 -15.29 -8.36 -2.86
CA LEU A 286 -14.15 -8.25 -3.78
C LEU A 286 -13.03 -7.50 -3.07
N ASN A 287 -11.88 -8.16 -2.90
CA ASN A 287 -10.68 -7.56 -2.33
C ASN A 287 -9.69 -7.26 -3.44
N ALA A 288 -8.96 -6.15 -3.32
CA ALA A 288 -7.87 -5.83 -4.21
C ALA A 288 -6.63 -5.34 -3.45
N ILE A 289 -5.47 -5.72 -3.97
CA ILE A 289 -4.17 -5.14 -3.63
C ILE A 289 -3.67 -4.45 -4.88
N ILE A 290 -3.30 -3.18 -4.77
CA ILE A 290 -2.83 -2.34 -5.87
C ILE A 290 -1.42 -1.91 -5.54
N ILE A 291 -0.46 -2.24 -6.40
CA ILE A 291 0.96 -1.95 -6.22
C ILE A 291 1.41 -1.09 -7.40
N VAL A 292 2.07 0.03 -7.11
CA VAL A 292 2.65 0.90 -8.14
C VAL A 292 4.16 0.68 -8.15
N HIS A 293 4.69 0.19 -9.27
CA HIS A 293 6.11 0.07 -9.52
C HIS A 293 6.56 1.27 -10.34
N ASP A 294 7.29 2.18 -9.72
CA ASP A 294 7.77 3.43 -10.33
C ASP A 294 9.02 3.91 -9.58
N GLU A 295 10.18 3.44 -10.04
CA GLU A 295 11.47 3.73 -9.41
C GLU A 295 11.91 5.20 -9.60
N GLU A 296 11.28 5.93 -10.51
CA GLU A 296 11.56 7.37 -10.69
C GLU A 296 11.02 8.18 -9.50
N ASN A 297 9.85 7.82 -8.99
CA ASN A 297 9.17 8.58 -7.95
C ASN A 297 9.19 7.92 -6.56
N TYR A 298 9.42 6.60 -6.48
CA TYR A 298 9.34 5.86 -5.21
C TYR A 298 10.57 5.00 -4.97
N LYS A 299 11.19 5.16 -3.79
CA LYS A 299 12.25 4.25 -3.28
C LYS A 299 11.66 2.89 -2.91
N LYS A 300 10.39 2.84 -2.50
CA LYS A 300 9.62 1.64 -2.19
C LYS A 300 8.26 1.73 -2.84
N ALA A 301 7.86 0.66 -3.54
CA ALA A 301 6.57 0.59 -4.22
C ALA A 301 5.40 0.81 -3.24
N PRO A 302 4.55 1.82 -3.45
CA PRO A 302 3.37 2.03 -2.62
C PRO A 302 2.33 0.93 -2.86
N ILE A 303 1.74 0.46 -1.77
CA ILE A 303 0.71 -0.57 -1.78
C ILE A 303 -0.60 0.03 -1.28
N ARG A 304 -1.69 -0.28 -1.96
CA ARG A 304 -3.04 0.11 -1.59
C ARG A 304 -3.96 -1.11 -1.53
N ARG A 305 -4.78 -1.20 -0.48
CA ARG A 305 -5.79 -2.24 -0.35
C ARG A 305 -7.16 -1.63 -0.50
N ARG A 306 -8.03 -2.32 -1.24
CA ARG A 306 -9.41 -1.91 -1.47
C ARG A 306 -10.34 -3.10 -1.27
N GLN A 307 -11.57 -2.78 -0.89
CA GLN A 307 -12.63 -3.76 -0.74
C GLN A 307 -13.94 -3.17 -1.23
N TRP A 308 -14.71 -4.01 -1.89
CA TRP A 308 -16.05 -3.70 -2.36
C TRP A 308 -16.99 -4.84 -1.99
N VAL A 309 -18.26 -4.52 -1.81
CA VAL A 309 -19.31 -5.52 -1.60
C VAL A 309 -20.19 -5.62 -2.84
N ARG A 310 -20.60 -6.84 -3.15
CA ARG A 310 -21.52 -7.08 -4.25
C ARG A 310 -22.87 -6.43 -3.91
N ASN A 311 -23.37 -5.60 -4.79
CA ASN A 311 -24.62 -4.90 -4.57
C ASN A 311 -25.49 -4.92 -5.83
N LYS A 312 -26.40 -5.88 -5.88
CA LYS A 312 -27.33 -6.07 -7.01
C LYS A 312 -28.35 -4.91 -7.18
N ALA A 313 -28.55 -4.11 -6.14
CA ALA A 313 -29.44 -2.95 -6.18
C ALA A 313 -28.73 -1.65 -6.60
N THR A 314 -27.40 -1.66 -6.70
CA THR A 314 -26.66 -0.49 -7.14
C THR A 314 -26.67 -0.41 -8.65
N GLU A 315 -27.12 0.73 -9.16
CA GLU A 315 -26.99 1.11 -10.56
C GLU A 315 -25.77 2.01 -10.73
N ILE A 316 -25.15 1.97 -11.90
CA ILE A 316 -24.07 2.89 -12.28
C ILE A 316 -24.70 4.12 -12.87
N PHE A 317 -24.59 5.25 -12.18
CA PHE A 317 -25.17 6.50 -12.63
C PHE A 317 -24.26 7.23 -13.63
N PRO A 318 -24.84 8.03 -14.53
CA PRO A 318 -24.06 8.93 -15.37
C PRO A 318 -23.31 9.94 -14.49
N TYR A 319 -22.02 10.06 -14.70
CA TYR A 319 -21.20 11.09 -14.06
C TYR A 319 -21.22 12.36 -14.91
N THR A 320 -21.56 13.46 -14.29
CA THR A 320 -21.52 14.79 -14.91
C THR A 320 -20.44 15.63 -14.28
N CYS A 321 -19.66 16.32 -15.09
CA CYS A 321 -18.63 17.25 -14.66
C CYS A 321 -18.76 18.53 -15.48
N ASP A 322 -18.64 19.67 -14.82
CA ASP A 322 -18.72 20.98 -15.46
C ASP A 322 -17.34 21.66 -15.43
N PRO A 323 -16.60 21.68 -16.55
CA PRO A 323 -15.29 22.32 -16.61
C PRO A 323 -15.36 23.84 -16.41
N ASP A 324 -16.49 24.46 -16.66
CA ASP A 324 -16.67 25.89 -16.48
C ASP A 324 -16.54 26.30 -15.01
N SER A 325 -16.83 25.38 -14.10
CA SER A 325 -16.62 25.60 -12.65
C SER A 325 -15.14 25.85 -12.30
N PHE A 326 -14.21 25.37 -13.12
CA PHE A 326 -12.78 25.66 -13.00
C PHE A 326 -12.35 26.87 -13.84
N TYR A 327 -12.69 26.88 -15.13
CA TYR A 327 -12.12 27.86 -16.06
C TYR A 327 -12.71 29.25 -15.90
N ILE A 328 -14.02 29.41 -15.59
CA ILE A 328 -14.62 30.73 -15.41
C ILE A 328 -13.97 31.55 -14.29
N PRO A 329 -13.75 31.00 -13.07
CA PRO A 329 -12.99 31.71 -12.03
C PRO A 329 -11.58 32.08 -12.46
N MET A 330 -10.88 31.19 -13.21
CA MET A 330 -9.54 31.48 -13.71
C MET A 330 -9.52 32.72 -14.60
N PHE A 331 -10.50 32.86 -15.51
CA PHE A 331 -10.63 34.04 -16.34
C PHE A 331 -10.98 35.29 -15.54
N GLN A 332 -11.94 35.18 -14.64
CA GLN A 332 -12.45 36.32 -13.85
C GLN A 332 -11.35 36.87 -12.90
N GLU A 333 -10.48 36.00 -12.39
CA GLU A 333 -9.38 36.36 -11.49
C GLU A 333 -8.06 36.64 -12.22
N ASN A 334 -8.03 36.62 -13.56
CA ASN A 334 -6.82 36.78 -14.38
C ASN A 334 -5.71 35.77 -14.05
N LYS A 335 -6.07 34.55 -13.72
CA LYS A 335 -5.15 33.45 -13.35
C LYS A 335 -4.87 32.46 -14.49
N MET A 336 -5.49 32.64 -15.66
CA MET A 336 -5.33 31.69 -16.79
C MET A 336 -3.87 31.54 -17.23
N GLN A 337 -3.11 32.65 -17.33
CA GLN A 337 -1.71 32.56 -17.76
C GLN A 337 -0.88 31.75 -16.73
N MET A 338 -1.06 32.00 -15.45
CA MET A 338 -0.39 31.22 -14.39
C MET A 338 -0.75 29.73 -14.47
N TYR A 339 -2.00 29.39 -14.78
CA TYR A 339 -2.41 28.02 -14.97
C TYR A 339 -1.73 27.37 -16.20
N ILE A 340 -1.68 28.09 -17.34
CA ILE A 340 -1.02 27.61 -18.58
C ILE A 340 0.46 27.37 -18.33
N ASP A 341 1.17 28.35 -17.79
CA ASP A 341 2.61 28.22 -17.48
C ASP A 341 2.90 27.05 -16.58
N ARG A 342 2.03 26.83 -15.58
CA ARG A 342 2.15 25.71 -14.65
C ARG A 342 1.88 24.36 -15.32
N SER A 343 0.87 24.26 -16.18
CA SER A 343 0.52 23.02 -16.89
C SER A 343 1.62 22.58 -17.87
N GLU A 344 2.24 23.54 -18.57
CA GLU A 344 3.35 23.26 -19.49
C GLU A 344 4.61 22.74 -18.79
N LEU A 345 4.81 23.12 -17.51
CA LEU A 345 5.95 22.66 -16.71
C LEU A 345 5.75 21.28 -16.08
N ARG A 346 4.52 20.79 -15.98
CA ARG A 346 4.20 19.62 -15.17
C ARG A 346 3.79 18.36 -15.92
N PHE A 347 3.17 18.48 -17.08
CA PHE A 347 2.61 17.33 -17.82
C PHE A 347 3.08 17.28 -19.25
#